data_16aab1ee00260606a162d6108f00d800
#
_entry.id   16aab1ee00260606a162d6108f00d800
#
_cell.length_a   1.000
_cell.length_b   1.000
_cell.length_c   1.000
_cell.angle_alpha   90.00
_cell.angle_beta   90.00
_cell.angle_gamma   90.00
#
_symmetry.space_group_name_H-M   'P 1'
#
loop_
_entity.id
_entity.type
_entity.pdbx_description
1 polymer ?
#
loop_
_entity_poly.entity_id
_entity_poly.type
_entity_poly.pdbx_seq_one_letter_code
_entity_poly.pdbx_strand_id
1 'polypeptide(L)'
;ANDMELGIETGIEGDIQEKGIIASDAKIFSEIVRQLPDNDVTIETDANFQMLICCEKARFSIAGKSGEDFSYLPYIEKAEPVVVSQFSLREVIKQTIFSISDNESNKMMTGELFEISGSHLKVVSLDGHRVSIRNLELKEEYQPRKVIVPGKTLIEVSKILSGELDALVNLFFTKNHIVFEFDETTVVSRLIEGEYFRIEQMLSTDYETKVKVNKKELLNCIDRATLLIRESDKKPIIIQIEDGEMRLKLTSGVGSM
;
A
#
# COMPACT_ATOMS: atom_id res chain seq x y z
N ALA A 1 4.84 -15.68 3.04
CA ALA A 1 3.68 -15.46 3.90
C ALA A 1 2.41 -15.39 3.06
N ASN A 2 1.26 -15.84 3.60
CA ASN A 2 0.00 -15.84 2.86
C ASN A 2 -1.17 -15.73 3.84
N ASP A 3 -2.17 -14.89 3.51
CA ASP A 3 -3.43 -14.75 4.25
C ASP A 3 -4.66 -15.06 3.37
N MET A 4 -4.47 -15.76 2.24
CA MET A 4 -5.48 -16.14 1.23
C MET A 4 -5.94 -15.01 0.29
N GLU A 5 -5.67 -13.76 0.59
CA GLU A 5 -5.94 -12.59 -0.26
C GLU A 5 -4.64 -11.98 -0.78
N LEU A 6 -3.63 -11.95 0.06
CA LEU A 6 -2.30 -11.42 -0.20
C LEU A 6 -1.25 -12.47 0.18
N GLY A 7 -0.39 -12.79 -0.75
CA GLY A 7 0.75 -13.66 -0.51
C GLY A 7 2.05 -13.00 -0.93
N ILE A 8 3.10 -13.22 -0.13
CA ILE A 8 4.44 -12.68 -0.36
C ILE A 8 5.45 -13.82 -0.27
N GLU A 9 6.27 -13.93 -1.28
CA GLU A 9 7.42 -14.82 -1.36
C GLU A 9 8.67 -13.99 -1.61
N THR A 10 9.74 -14.27 -0.88
CA THR A 10 11.04 -13.60 -1.06
C THR A 10 12.17 -14.58 -0.78
N GLY A 11 13.26 -14.45 -1.53
CA GLY A 11 14.51 -15.15 -1.29
C GLY A 11 15.44 -14.32 -0.42
N ILE A 12 16.18 -14.99 0.44
CA ILE A 12 17.30 -14.41 1.18
C ILE A 12 18.51 -15.33 1.04
N GLU A 13 19.69 -14.75 1.00
CA GLU A 13 20.93 -15.53 1.00
C GLU A 13 21.15 -16.16 2.38
N GLY A 14 21.69 -17.36 2.42
CA GLY A 14 22.00 -18.07 3.64
C GLY A 14 22.77 -19.35 3.40
N ASP A 15 23.50 -19.83 4.43
CA ASP A 15 24.15 -21.12 4.43
C ASP A 15 23.18 -22.21 4.84
N ILE A 16 22.68 -22.97 3.86
CA ILE A 16 21.68 -24.04 4.08
C ILE A 16 22.41 -25.35 4.29
N GLN A 17 22.47 -25.81 5.52
CA GLN A 17 23.08 -27.09 5.88
C GLN A 17 22.16 -28.27 5.59
N GLU A 18 20.87 -28.14 5.91
CA GLU A 18 19.86 -29.16 5.66
C GLU A 18 18.59 -28.51 5.11
N LYS A 19 17.99 -29.10 4.08
CA LYS A 19 16.77 -28.60 3.46
C LYS A 19 15.54 -29.05 4.23
N GLY A 20 14.60 -28.16 4.47
CA GLY A 20 13.34 -28.46 5.12
C GLY A 20 12.30 -27.40 4.85
N ILE A 21 11.06 -27.66 5.23
CA ILE A 21 9.94 -26.73 5.12
C ILE A 21 9.16 -26.75 6.44
N ILE A 22 8.95 -25.57 7.01
CA ILE A 22 8.14 -25.37 8.22
C ILE A 22 7.23 -24.17 8.04
N ALA A 23 6.00 -24.27 8.54
CA ALA A 23 5.10 -23.15 8.67
C ALA A 23 5.07 -22.65 10.12
N SER A 24 5.19 -21.36 10.34
CA SER A 24 5.17 -20.74 11.66
C SER A 24 4.27 -19.50 11.69
N ASP A 25 3.93 -19.04 12.90
CA ASP A 25 3.22 -17.78 13.08
C ASP A 25 4.09 -16.61 12.62
N ALA A 26 3.65 -15.94 11.55
CA ALA A 26 4.41 -14.86 10.91
C ALA A 26 4.59 -13.66 11.84
N LYS A 27 3.62 -13.38 12.72
CA LYS A 27 3.68 -12.24 13.64
C LYS A 27 4.74 -12.48 14.70
N ILE A 28 4.70 -13.64 15.36
CA ILE A 28 5.69 -14.02 16.40
C ILE A 28 7.09 -14.06 15.78
N PHE A 29 7.24 -14.72 14.63
CA PHE A 29 8.52 -14.79 13.94
C PHE A 29 9.08 -13.41 13.60
N SER A 30 8.25 -12.53 13.04
CA SER A 30 8.62 -11.16 12.69
C SER A 30 9.00 -10.31 13.92
N GLU A 31 8.27 -10.45 15.04
CA GLU A 31 8.58 -9.75 16.28
C GLU A 31 9.92 -10.21 16.86
N ILE A 32 10.22 -11.52 16.83
CA ILE A 32 11.51 -12.05 17.26
C ILE A 32 12.63 -11.48 16.39
N VAL A 33 12.54 -11.65 15.06
CA VAL A 33 13.62 -11.22 14.14
C VAL A 33 13.92 -9.73 14.27
N ARG A 34 12.93 -8.89 14.48
CA ARG A 34 13.12 -7.44 14.68
C ARG A 34 13.86 -7.06 15.98
N GLN A 35 13.89 -7.95 16.95
CA GLN A 35 14.54 -7.73 18.25
C GLN A 35 15.91 -8.42 18.37
N LEU A 36 16.29 -9.20 17.35
CA LEU A 36 17.61 -9.83 17.33
C LEU A 36 18.72 -8.78 17.15
N PRO A 37 19.92 -9.02 17.71
CA PRO A 37 21.10 -8.26 17.37
C PRO A 37 21.42 -8.33 15.86
N ASP A 38 22.14 -7.33 15.36
CA ASP A 38 22.62 -7.32 13.97
C ASP A 38 23.84 -8.25 13.82
N ASN A 39 23.56 -9.54 13.75
CA ASN A 39 24.54 -10.63 13.62
C ASN A 39 23.89 -11.85 12.96
N ASP A 40 24.70 -12.88 12.70
CA ASP A 40 24.25 -14.13 12.09
C ASP A 40 23.13 -14.78 12.89
N VAL A 41 22.08 -15.20 12.21
CA VAL A 41 20.93 -15.89 12.77
C VAL A 41 20.92 -17.33 12.31
N THR A 42 20.91 -18.26 13.27
CA THR A 42 20.74 -19.68 12.99
C THR A 42 19.30 -20.07 13.24
N ILE A 43 18.68 -20.77 12.27
CA ILE A 43 17.33 -21.33 12.39
C ILE A 43 17.42 -22.85 12.23
N GLU A 44 16.99 -23.56 13.25
CA GLU A 44 16.93 -25.03 13.26
C GLU A 44 15.49 -25.48 13.48
N THR A 45 15.12 -26.61 12.88
CA THR A 45 13.80 -27.20 13.07
C THR A 45 13.95 -28.67 13.44
N ASP A 46 13.11 -29.16 14.36
CA ASP A 46 13.09 -30.56 14.75
C ASP A 46 11.91 -31.33 14.13
N ALA A 47 11.88 -32.64 14.37
CA ALA A 47 10.82 -33.54 13.88
C ALA A 47 9.43 -33.25 14.49
N ASN A 48 9.36 -32.46 15.56
CA ASN A 48 8.12 -32.05 16.21
C ASN A 48 7.66 -30.65 15.75
N PHE A 49 8.29 -30.13 14.68
CA PHE A 49 8.04 -28.78 14.15
C PHE A 49 8.32 -27.66 15.16
N GLN A 50 9.24 -27.87 16.10
CA GLN A 50 9.76 -26.79 16.90
C GLN A 50 10.83 -26.05 16.10
N MET A 51 10.72 -24.73 16.01
CA MET A 51 11.70 -23.86 15.36
C MET A 51 12.53 -23.18 16.44
N LEU A 52 13.83 -23.44 16.47
CA LEU A 52 14.80 -22.77 17.32
C LEU A 52 15.48 -21.66 16.51
N ILE A 53 15.43 -20.44 17.02
CA ILE A 53 16.06 -19.24 16.43
C ILE A 53 17.15 -18.78 17.40
N CYS A 54 18.38 -18.76 16.95
CA CYS A 54 19.53 -18.35 17.73
C CYS A 54 20.26 -17.17 17.08
N CYS A 55 20.61 -16.19 17.89
CA CYS A 55 21.50 -15.11 17.50
C CYS A 55 22.32 -14.69 18.74
N GLU A 56 23.63 -14.84 18.71
CA GLU A 56 24.53 -14.66 19.86
C GLU A 56 24.06 -15.46 21.10
N LYS A 57 23.64 -14.75 22.15
CA LYS A 57 23.10 -15.34 23.39
C LYS A 57 21.58 -15.47 23.41
N ALA A 58 20.90 -14.85 22.45
CA ALA A 58 19.46 -14.92 22.36
C ALA A 58 19.05 -16.27 21.76
N ARG A 59 18.07 -16.92 22.37
CA ARG A 59 17.50 -18.18 21.91
C ARG A 59 15.99 -18.17 22.09
N PHE A 60 15.27 -18.43 21.00
CA PHE A 60 13.82 -18.52 20.98
C PHE A 60 13.40 -19.86 20.41
N SER A 61 12.42 -20.49 21.03
CA SER A 61 11.80 -21.70 20.53
C SER A 61 10.32 -21.42 20.28
N ILE A 62 9.88 -21.55 19.03
CA ILE A 62 8.49 -21.35 18.65
C ILE A 62 7.90 -22.61 18.00
N ALA A 63 6.65 -22.89 18.30
CA ALA A 63 5.95 -24.01 17.68
C ALA A 63 5.58 -23.66 16.24
N GLY A 64 5.88 -24.58 15.33
CA GLY A 64 5.47 -24.54 13.94
C GLY A 64 4.47 -25.64 13.61
N LYS A 65 4.27 -25.83 12.32
CA LYS A 65 3.47 -26.91 11.71
C LYS A 65 4.20 -27.44 10.49
N SER A 66 3.77 -28.60 9.99
CA SER A 66 4.26 -29.08 8.71
C SER A 66 4.10 -28.02 7.61
N GLY A 67 5.15 -27.77 6.85
CA GLY A 67 5.08 -26.88 5.68
C GLY A 67 4.22 -27.45 4.55
N GLU A 68 3.93 -28.76 4.56
CA GLU A 68 3.04 -29.38 3.56
C GLU A 68 1.59 -28.88 3.68
N ASP A 69 1.17 -28.46 4.87
CA ASP A 69 -0.16 -27.88 5.13
C ASP A 69 -0.24 -26.39 4.76
N PHE A 70 0.88 -25.79 4.33
CA PHE A 70 0.91 -24.38 3.97
C PHE A 70 0.30 -24.14 2.59
N SER A 71 -0.63 -23.19 2.49
CA SER A 71 -1.19 -22.75 1.21
C SER A 71 -0.15 -21.94 0.45
N TYR A 72 0.49 -22.55 -0.55
CA TYR A 72 1.39 -21.87 -1.45
C TYR A 72 0.67 -20.79 -2.25
N LEU A 73 1.45 -19.85 -2.77
CA LEU A 73 0.94 -18.87 -3.72
C LEU A 73 0.37 -19.59 -4.94
N PRO A 74 -0.78 -19.16 -5.47
CA PRO A 74 -1.31 -19.75 -6.68
C PRO A 74 -0.32 -19.58 -7.84
N TYR A 75 -0.13 -20.63 -8.63
CA TYR A 75 0.59 -20.47 -9.89
C TYR A 75 -0.20 -19.53 -10.80
N ILE A 76 0.42 -18.45 -11.21
CA ILE A 76 -0.17 -17.45 -12.09
C ILE A 76 0.60 -17.44 -13.40
N GLU A 77 -0.07 -17.76 -14.49
CA GLU A 77 0.50 -17.61 -15.81
C GLU A 77 0.76 -16.14 -16.08
N LYS A 78 2.04 -15.80 -16.21
CA LYS A 78 2.51 -14.41 -16.38
C LYS A 78 2.44 -14.05 -17.85
N ALA A 79 1.61 -13.06 -18.18
CA ALA A 79 1.60 -12.38 -19.47
C ALA A 79 2.75 -11.34 -19.52
N GLU A 80 2.71 -10.48 -20.53
CA GLU A 80 3.65 -9.36 -20.63
C GLU A 80 3.50 -8.41 -19.43
N PRO A 81 4.60 -8.09 -18.71
CA PRO A 81 4.56 -7.22 -17.55
C PRO A 81 4.41 -5.75 -17.93
N VAL A 82 3.71 -5.00 -17.11
CA VAL A 82 3.81 -3.54 -17.09
C VAL A 82 4.96 -3.16 -16.17
N VAL A 83 6.00 -2.53 -16.74
CA VAL A 83 7.23 -2.21 -16.02
C VAL A 83 7.16 -0.78 -15.46
N VAL A 84 7.38 -0.65 -14.15
CA VAL A 84 7.31 0.63 -13.44
C VAL A 84 8.55 0.79 -12.55
N SER A 85 9.02 2.02 -12.33
CA SER A 85 10.03 2.27 -11.31
C SER A 85 9.44 2.02 -9.91
N GLN A 86 10.18 1.29 -9.05
CA GLN A 86 9.78 1.04 -7.67
C GLN A 86 9.53 2.35 -6.91
N PHE A 87 10.42 3.31 -7.06
CA PHE A 87 10.25 4.65 -6.48
C PHE A 87 8.94 5.31 -6.94
N SER A 88 8.69 5.34 -8.26
CA SER A 88 7.51 5.99 -8.82
C SER A 88 6.21 5.34 -8.36
N LEU A 89 6.14 4.01 -8.35
CA LEU A 89 4.97 3.27 -7.87
C LEU A 89 4.74 3.52 -6.38
N ARG A 90 5.79 3.46 -5.55
CA ARG A 90 5.72 3.76 -4.12
C ARG A 90 5.20 5.16 -3.84
N GLU A 91 5.69 6.17 -4.57
CA GLU A 91 5.24 7.56 -4.40
C GLU A 91 3.79 7.75 -4.87
N VAL A 92 3.38 7.12 -5.95
CA VAL A 92 1.99 7.16 -6.42
C VAL A 92 1.07 6.55 -5.34
N ILE A 93 1.38 5.36 -4.84
CA ILE A 93 0.61 4.72 -3.76
C ILE A 93 0.52 5.64 -2.54
N LYS A 94 1.63 6.17 -2.03
CA LYS A 94 1.64 7.06 -0.86
C LYS A 94 0.78 8.32 -1.04
N GLN A 95 0.65 8.79 -2.29
CA GLN A 95 -0.07 10.01 -2.61
C GLN A 95 -1.56 9.76 -2.91
N THR A 96 -2.01 8.52 -2.92
CA THR A 96 -3.40 8.14 -3.19
C THR A 96 -4.02 7.32 -2.07
N ILE A 97 -3.29 6.41 -1.44
CA ILE A 97 -3.80 5.41 -0.50
C ILE A 97 -4.59 5.98 0.68
N PHE A 98 -4.29 7.20 1.13
CA PHE A 98 -5.00 7.84 2.25
C PHE A 98 -6.46 8.21 1.93
N SER A 99 -6.87 8.12 0.67
CA SER A 99 -8.24 8.43 0.22
C SER A 99 -9.10 7.20 0.01
N ILE A 100 -8.61 5.98 0.26
CA ILE A 100 -9.47 4.79 0.29
C ILE A 100 -10.41 4.83 1.49
N SER A 101 -11.49 4.04 1.42
CA SER A 101 -12.43 3.88 2.51
C SER A 101 -11.99 2.75 3.46
N ASP A 102 -12.12 2.99 4.75
CA ASP A 102 -11.99 1.94 5.78
C ASP A 102 -13.30 1.14 5.94
N ASN A 103 -14.39 1.58 5.28
CA ASN A 103 -15.69 0.94 5.37
C ASN A 103 -15.86 -0.13 4.29
N GLU A 104 -15.90 -1.39 4.70
CA GLU A 104 -16.08 -2.55 3.83
C GLU A 104 -17.47 -2.68 3.19
N SER A 105 -18.43 -1.83 3.55
CA SER A 105 -19.77 -1.83 2.94
C SER A 105 -19.72 -1.62 1.43
N ASN A 106 -18.70 -0.92 0.94
CA ASN A 106 -18.41 -0.78 -0.48
C ASN A 106 -16.95 -1.19 -0.76
N LYS A 107 -16.77 -2.47 -1.07
CA LYS A 107 -15.45 -3.06 -1.32
C LYS A 107 -14.63 -2.32 -2.39
N MET A 108 -15.26 -1.72 -3.39
CA MET A 108 -14.53 -1.00 -4.45
C MET A 108 -13.80 0.22 -3.91
N MET A 109 -14.34 0.87 -2.86
CA MET A 109 -13.69 2.03 -2.21
C MET A 109 -12.55 1.63 -1.28
N THR A 110 -12.42 0.36 -0.90
CA THR A 110 -11.29 -0.13 -0.08
C THR A 110 -10.05 -0.43 -0.89
N GLY A 111 -10.10 -0.21 -2.20
CA GLY A 111 -8.99 -0.37 -3.12
C GLY A 111 -8.78 0.85 -4.00
N GLU A 112 -7.72 0.80 -4.77
CA GLU A 112 -7.38 1.83 -5.76
C GLU A 112 -7.60 1.31 -7.18
N LEU A 113 -8.17 2.14 -8.03
CA LEU A 113 -8.23 1.89 -9.47
C LEU A 113 -6.85 2.10 -10.08
N PHE A 114 -6.36 1.08 -10.77
CA PHE A 114 -5.24 1.17 -11.69
C PHE A 114 -5.81 1.13 -13.11
N GLU A 115 -5.69 2.24 -13.81
CA GLU A 115 -6.10 2.39 -15.21
C GLU A 115 -4.89 2.62 -16.08
N ILE A 116 -4.59 1.65 -16.94
CA ILE A 116 -3.47 1.67 -17.88
C ILE A 116 -4.04 1.95 -19.27
N SER A 117 -3.42 2.88 -19.99
CA SER A 117 -3.78 3.19 -21.38
C SER A 117 -2.57 3.78 -22.11
N GLY A 118 -2.09 3.05 -23.11
CA GLY A 118 -0.84 3.43 -23.79
C GLY A 118 0.31 3.53 -22.81
N SER A 119 1.02 4.65 -22.81
CA SER A 119 2.13 4.94 -21.90
C SER A 119 1.72 5.60 -20.58
N HIS A 120 0.47 5.47 -20.15
CA HIS A 120 -0.02 6.12 -18.93
C HIS A 120 -0.61 5.12 -17.94
N LEU A 121 -0.21 5.25 -16.69
CA LEU A 121 -0.85 4.63 -15.53
C LEU A 121 -1.53 5.72 -14.70
N LYS A 122 -2.86 5.67 -14.62
CA LYS A 122 -3.66 6.52 -13.74
C LYS A 122 -4.08 5.70 -12.52
N VAL A 123 -3.78 6.20 -11.33
CA VAL A 123 -4.16 5.60 -10.05
C VAL A 123 -5.16 6.51 -9.37
N VAL A 124 -6.27 5.93 -8.91
CA VAL A 124 -7.37 6.67 -8.30
C VAL A 124 -7.84 5.96 -7.03
N SER A 125 -8.06 6.73 -5.99
CA SER A 125 -8.72 6.31 -4.75
C SER A 125 -9.82 7.29 -4.35
N LEU A 126 -10.84 6.81 -3.66
CA LEU A 126 -11.93 7.64 -3.14
C LEU A 126 -12.64 6.98 -1.95
N ASP A 127 -13.27 7.80 -1.10
CA ASP A 127 -14.09 7.32 0.04
C ASP A 127 -15.49 7.98 0.11
N GLY A 128 -15.92 8.66 -0.97
CA GLY A 128 -17.18 9.40 -1.05
C GLY A 128 -17.10 10.85 -0.61
N HIS A 129 -16.02 11.28 0.07
CA HIS A 129 -15.78 12.68 0.51
C HIS A 129 -14.56 13.30 -0.17
N ARG A 130 -13.62 12.48 -0.59
CA ARG A 130 -12.36 12.90 -1.21
C ARG A 130 -11.99 11.95 -2.33
N VAL A 131 -11.27 12.45 -3.30
CA VAL A 131 -10.71 11.70 -4.42
C VAL A 131 -9.25 12.08 -4.56
N SER A 132 -8.38 11.08 -4.67
CA SER A 132 -6.98 11.28 -5.02
C SER A 132 -6.70 10.66 -6.37
N ILE A 133 -6.03 11.41 -7.23
CA ILE A 133 -5.68 10.99 -8.59
C ILE A 133 -4.20 11.27 -8.82
N ARG A 134 -3.49 10.25 -9.30
CA ARG A 134 -2.12 10.38 -9.76
C ARG A 134 -1.96 9.76 -11.14
N ASN A 135 -1.23 10.45 -11.99
CA ASN A 135 -0.84 9.95 -13.30
C ASN A 135 0.67 9.72 -13.30
N LEU A 136 1.07 8.62 -13.87
CA LEU A 136 2.46 8.23 -14.07
C LEU A 136 2.67 7.93 -15.55
N GLU A 137 3.72 8.48 -16.14
CA GLU A 137 4.21 8.12 -17.45
C GLU A 137 5.02 6.82 -17.39
N LEU A 138 4.66 5.87 -18.24
CA LEU A 138 5.34 4.60 -18.41
C LEU A 138 6.34 4.73 -19.56
N LYS A 139 7.41 3.95 -19.53
CA LYS A 139 8.43 3.97 -20.59
C LYS A 139 7.96 3.34 -21.90
N GLU A 140 7.00 2.43 -21.82
CA GLU A 140 6.45 1.65 -22.94
C GLU A 140 4.94 1.82 -23.05
N GLU A 141 4.39 1.43 -24.19
CA GLU A 141 2.96 1.41 -24.44
C GLU A 141 2.37 0.06 -24.09
N TYR A 142 1.25 0.06 -23.37
CA TYR A 142 0.57 -1.15 -22.94
C TYR A 142 -0.90 -1.16 -23.36
N GLN A 143 -1.45 -2.35 -23.50
CA GLN A 143 -2.88 -2.52 -23.79
C GLN A 143 -3.75 -1.95 -22.68
N PRO A 144 -4.87 -1.30 -23.03
CA PRO A 144 -5.77 -0.72 -22.04
C PRO A 144 -6.25 -1.75 -21.02
N ARG A 145 -6.17 -1.39 -19.75
CA ARG A 145 -6.60 -2.24 -18.64
C ARG A 145 -7.07 -1.41 -17.46
N LYS A 146 -8.13 -1.91 -16.80
CA LYS A 146 -8.65 -1.34 -15.56
C LYS A 146 -8.79 -2.43 -14.53
N VAL A 147 -8.20 -2.25 -13.37
CA VAL A 147 -8.29 -3.19 -12.25
C VAL A 147 -8.39 -2.42 -10.93
N ILE A 148 -9.01 -3.04 -9.93
CA ILE A 148 -9.08 -2.48 -8.58
C ILE A 148 -8.17 -3.31 -7.70
N VAL A 149 -7.10 -2.68 -7.22
CA VAL A 149 -6.11 -3.31 -6.35
C VAL A 149 -6.46 -3.02 -4.90
N PRO A 150 -6.54 -4.04 -4.02
CA PRO A 150 -6.86 -3.82 -2.61
C PRO A 150 -5.87 -2.88 -1.93
N GLY A 151 -6.39 -1.93 -1.14
CA GLY A 151 -5.56 -0.97 -0.41
C GLY A 151 -4.60 -1.64 0.57
N LYS A 152 -5.03 -2.73 1.23
CA LYS A 152 -4.18 -3.53 2.09
C LYS A 152 -2.91 -4.02 1.36
N THR A 153 -3.08 -4.54 0.13
CA THR A 153 -1.95 -4.96 -0.71
C THR A 153 -1.01 -3.82 -1.01
N LEU A 154 -1.57 -2.68 -1.44
CA LEU A 154 -0.76 -1.51 -1.81
C LEU A 154 0.01 -0.93 -0.62
N ILE A 155 -0.60 -0.92 0.56
CA ILE A 155 0.08 -0.53 1.80
C ILE A 155 1.30 -1.42 2.06
N GLU A 156 1.15 -2.74 1.98
CA GLU A 156 2.27 -3.66 2.21
C GLU A 156 3.33 -3.56 1.10
N VAL A 157 2.93 -3.53 -0.16
CA VAL A 157 3.84 -3.33 -1.29
C VAL A 157 4.63 -2.03 -1.12
N SER A 158 3.98 -0.92 -0.74
CA SER A 158 4.66 0.37 -0.57
C SER A 158 5.75 0.39 0.52
N LYS A 159 5.67 -0.53 1.50
CA LYS A 159 6.66 -0.66 2.56
C LYS A 159 7.94 -1.37 2.11
N ILE A 160 7.80 -2.30 1.16
CA ILE A 160 8.90 -3.17 0.72
C ILE A 160 9.53 -2.72 -0.60
N LEU A 161 8.86 -1.86 -1.39
CA LEU A 161 9.45 -1.24 -2.57
C LEU A 161 10.62 -0.33 -2.18
N SER A 162 11.72 -0.43 -2.92
CA SER A 162 12.90 0.41 -2.71
C SER A 162 12.62 1.89 -3.02
N GLY A 163 13.48 2.76 -2.51
CA GLY A 163 13.45 4.19 -2.84
C GLY A 163 14.34 4.56 -4.03
N GLU A 164 14.91 3.59 -4.72
CA GLU A 164 15.84 3.79 -5.81
C GLU A 164 15.10 4.06 -7.12
N LEU A 165 15.55 5.05 -7.87
CA LEU A 165 14.90 5.49 -9.11
C LEU A 165 15.03 4.46 -10.24
N ASP A 166 16.14 3.74 -10.28
CA ASP A 166 16.46 2.79 -11.34
C ASP A 166 15.95 1.37 -11.05
N ALA A 167 15.56 1.08 -9.81
CA ALA A 167 14.95 -0.18 -9.45
C ALA A 167 13.56 -0.31 -10.08
N LEU A 168 13.31 -1.45 -10.71
CA LEU A 168 12.08 -1.72 -11.46
C LEU A 168 11.20 -2.74 -10.73
N VAL A 169 9.91 -2.64 -10.94
CA VAL A 169 8.91 -3.63 -10.56
C VAL A 169 8.10 -4.03 -11.80
N ASN A 170 7.91 -5.31 -11.98
CA ASN A 170 7.07 -5.89 -13.02
C ASN A 170 5.68 -6.17 -12.45
N LEU A 171 4.66 -5.59 -13.07
CA LEU A 171 3.26 -5.80 -12.73
C LEU A 171 2.63 -6.75 -13.73
N PHE A 172 2.22 -7.92 -13.26
CA PHE A 172 1.46 -8.87 -14.09
C PHE A 172 0.01 -8.86 -13.67
N PHE A 173 -0.86 -8.91 -14.64
CA PHE A 173 -2.29 -8.86 -14.41
C PHE A 173 -2.97 -10.08 -15.01
N THR A 174 -3.80 -10.73 -14.23
CA THR A 174 -4.75 -11.73 -14.71
C THR A 174 -6.18 -11.22 -14.53
N LYS A 175 -7.16 -12.08 -14.78
CA LYS A 175 -8.56 -11.73 -14.54
C LYS A 175 -8.83 -11.38 -13.09
N ASN A 176 -8.21 -12.09 -12.13
CA ASN A 176 -8.56 -12.04 -10.71
C ASN A 176 -7.39 -11.69 -9.81
N HIS A 177 -6.16 -11.55 -10.35
CA HIS A 177 -4.96 -11.29 -9.55
C HIS A 177 -4.06 -10.23 -10.19
N ILE A 178 -3.34 -9.55 -9.33
CA ILE A 178 -2.16 -8.76 -9.67
C ILE A 178 -0.94 -9.40 -9.03
N VAL A 179 0.17 -9.44 -9.75
CA VAL A 179 1.48 -9.88 -9.24
C VAL A 179 2.46 -8.74 -9.36
N PHE A 180 3.18 -8.47 -8.29
CA PHE A 180 4.32 -7.55 -8.28
C PHE A 180 5.58 -8.40 -8.15
N GLU A 181 6.50 -8.24 -9.10
CA GLU A 181 7.81 -8.89 -9.06
C GLU A 181 8.91 -7.84 -9.07
N PHE A 182 9.78 -7.90 -8.11
CA PHE A 182 10.95 -7.03 -8.00
C PHE A 182 12.00 -7.71 -7.13
N ASP A 183 13.24 -7.54 -7.49
CA ASP A 183 14.37 -8.19 -6.84
C ASP A 183 14.10 -9.70 -6.69
N GLU A 184 14.29 -10.28 -5.51
CA GLU A 184 13.97 -11.67 -5.19
C GLU A 184 12.56 -11.84 -4.57
N THR A 185 11.67 -10.84 -4.78
CA THR A 185 10.36 -10.79 -4.12
C THR A 185 9.22 -10.89 -5.13
N THR A 186 8.27 -11.75 -4.84
CA THR A 186 6.99 -11.88 -5.55
C THR A 186 5.84 -11.63 -4.58
N VAL A 187 4.99 -10.69 -4.94
CA VAL A 187 3.74 -10.40 -4.20
C VAL A 187 2.55 -10.72 -5.09
N VAL A 188 1.68 -11.60 -4.62
CA VAL A 188 0.44 -11.98 -5.32
C VAL A 188 -0.74 -11.47 -4.53
N SER A 189 -1.66 -10.77 -5.18
CA SER A 189 -2.90 -10.31 -4.56
C SER A 189 -4.12 -10.55 -5.43
N ARG A 190 -5.24 -10.90 -4.80
CA ARG A 190 -6.54 -10.92 -5.48
C ARG A 190 -6.98 -9.50 -5.78
N LEU A 191 -7.57 -9.31 -6.96
CA LEU A 191 -8.19 -8.04 -7.34
C LEU A 191 -9.60 -7.94 -6.74
N ILE A 192 -10.06 -6.73 -6.51
CA ILE A 192 -11.46 -6.47 -6.15
C ILE A 192 -12.30 -6.50 -7.43
N GLU A 193 -13.31 -7.35 -7.46
CA GLU A 193 -14.21 -7.47 -8.60
C GLU A 193 -15.23 -6.33 -8.62
N GLY A 194 -15.52 -5.79 -9.80
CA GLY A 194 -16.53 -4.77 -10.03
C GLY A 194 -16.07 -3.65 -10.96
N GLU A 195 -16.97 -2.73 -11.25
CA GLU A 195 -16.66 -1.51 -11.98
C GLU A 195 -16.39 -0.36 -10.99
N TYR A 196 -15.25 0.29 -11.15
CA TYR A 196 -14.93 1.46 -10.36
C TYR A 196 -15.79 2.65 -10.75
N PHE A 197 -15.89 3.63 -9.88
CA PHE A 197 -16.71 4.82 -10.09
C PHE A 197 -16.22 5.65 -11.28
N ARG A 198 -17.15 6.32 -11.96
CA ARG A 198 -16.85 7.23 -13.07
C ARG A 198 -16.41 8.58 -12.51
N ILE A 199 -15.11 8.70 -12.23
CA ILE A 199 -14.49 9.86 -11.56
C ILE A 199 -14.72 11.15 -12.36
N GLU A 200 -14.70 11.08 -13.68
CA GLU A 200 -14.90 12.24 -14.56
C GLU A 200 -16.25 12.93 -14.32
N GLN A 201 -17.27 12.17 -13.92
CA GLN A 201 -18.61 12.71 -13.60
C GLN A 201 -18.68 13.35 -12.20
N MET A 202 -17.73 13.03 -11.32
CA MET A 202 -17.67 13.56 -9.97
C MET A 202 -16.87 14.86 -9.89
N LEU A 203 -15.99 15.10 -10.86
CA LEU A 203 -15.12 16.28 -10.90
C LEU A 203 -15.81 17.35 -11.74
N SER A 204 -16.28 18.43 -11.08
CA SER A 204 -16.76 19.61 -11.78
C SER A 204 -15.58 20.36 -12.39
N THR A 205 -15.74 20.76 -13.65
CA THR A 205 -14.84 21.68 -14.35
C THR A 205 -15.36 23.12 -14.33
N ASP A 206 -16.60 23.30 -13.87
CA ASP A 206 -17.26 24.59 -13.75
C ASP A 206 -17.03 25.17 -12.36
N TYR A 207 -16.18 26.17 -12.27
CA TYR A 207 -15.84 26.85 -11.01
C TYR A 207 -15.88 28.38 -11.22
N GLU A 208 -16.52 29.07 -10.32
CA GLU A 208 -16.58 30.54 -10.32
C GLU A 208 -15.30 31.16 -9.75
N THR A 209 -14.63 30.46 -8.83
CA THR A 209 -13.45 30.96 -8.14
C THR A 209 -12.28 29.99 -8.26
N LYS A 210 -11.12 30.50 -8.70
CA LYS A 210 -9.87 29.77 -8.74
C LYS A 210 -8.80 30.52 -7.97
N VAL A 211 -8.16 29.84 -7.02
CA VAL A 211 -7.11 30.44 -6.18
C VAL A 211 -5.78 29.71 -6.37
N LYS A 212 -4.70 30.46 -6.28
CA LYS A 212 -3.34 29.93 -6.21
C LYS A 212 -2.72 30.38 -4.88
N VAL A 213 -2.36 29.41 -4.05
CA VAL A 213 -1.82 29.64 -2.71
C VAL A 213 -0.49 28.94 -2.50
N ASN A 214 0.31 29.43 -1.55
CA ASN A 214 1.49 28.71 -1.11
C ASN A 214 1.07 27.48 -0.29
N LYS A 215 1.51 26.29 -0.74
CA LYS A 215 1.17 25.01 -0.08
C LYS A 215 1.56 24.99 1.40
N LYS A 216 2.77 25.45 1.74
CA LYS A 216 3.31 25.42 3.11
C LYS A 216 2.54 26.36 4.05
N GLU A 217 2.19 27.53 3.57
CA GLU A 217 1.41 28.49 4.34
C GLU A 217 0.00 27.97 4.61
N LEU A 218 -0.69 27.43 3.60
CA LEU A 218 -2.00 26.82 3.76
C LEU A 218 -1.96 25.64 4.74
N LEU A 219 -0.98 24.73 4.60
CA LEU A 219 -0.80 23.62 5.52
C LEU A 219 -0.62 24.10 6.96
N ASN A 220 0.29 25.06 7.20
CA ASN A 220 0.51 25.62 8.53
C ASN A 220 -0.75 26.28 9.12
N CYS A 221 -1.60 26.88 8.29
CA CYS A 221 -2.88 27.45 8.74
C CYS A 221 -3.86 26.36 9.15
N ILE A 222 -3.96 25.29 8.36
CA ILE A 222 -4.81 24.13 8.67
C ILE A 222 -4.32 23.46 9.95
N ASP A 223 -3.02 23.21 10.10
CA ASP A 223 -2.43 22.60 11.29
C ASP A 223 -2.73 23.41 12.57
N ARG A 224 -2.65 24.74 12.50
CA ARG A 224 -3.05 25.59 13.63
C ARG A 224 -4.55 25.48 13.95
N ALA A 225 -5.40 25.44 12.93
CA ALA A 225 -6.84 25.30 13.11
C ALA A 225 -7.20 23.96 13.76
N THR A 226 -6.52 22.87 13.40
CA THR A 226 -6.79 21.54 13.94
C THR A 226 -6.50 21.41 15.44
N LEU A 227 -5.67 22.28 16.03
CA LEU A 227 -5.40 22.28 17.47
C LEU A 227 -6.67 22.52 18.31
N LEU A 228 -7.69 23.11 17.74
CA LEU A 228 -8.97 23.38 18.39
C LEU A 228 -10.03 22.31 18.12
N ILE A 229 -9.69 21.23 17.39
CA ILE A 229 -10.58 20.12 17.07
C ILE A 229 -10.30 18.95 18.01
N ARG A 230 -11.36 18.44 18.67
CA ARG A 230 -11.30 17.18 19.42
C ARG A 230 -11.81 16.05 18.54
N GLU A 231 -11.30 14.85 18.70
CA GLU A 231 -11.77 13.65 17.98
C GLU A 231 -13.28 13.41 18.14
N SER A 232 -13.82 13.76 19.31
CA SER A 232 -15.25 13.65 19.63
C SER A 232 -16.11 14.78 19.07
N ASP A 233 -15.53 15.88 18.61
CA ASP A 233 -16.25 17.08 18.13
C ASP A 233 -15.64 17.55 16.80
N LYS A 234 -15.92 16.81 15.74
CA LYS A 234 -15.45 17.12 14.38
C LYS A 234 -16.15 18.37 13.86
N LYS A 235 -15.43 19.48 13.78
CA LYS A 235 -15.93 20.75 13.22
C LYS A 235 -15.26 21.06 11.89
N PRO A 236 -15.98 21.59 10.92
CA PRO A 236 -15.39 21.99 9.64
C PRO A 236 -14.54 23.26 9.79
N ILE A 237 -13.46 23.33 9.04
CA ILE A 237 -12.75 24.57 8.79
C ILE A 237 -13.48 25.29 7.67
N ILE A 238 -13.94 26.51 7.92
CA ILE A 238 -14.59 27.36 6.92
C ILE A 238 -13.52 28.17 6.22
N ILE A 239 -13.44 28.01 4.90
CA ILE A 239 -12.53 28.77 4.05
C ILE A 239 -13.33 29.88 3.38
N GLN A 240 -12.98 31.13 3.65
CA GLN A 240 -13.54 32.31 3.05
C GLN A 240 -12.52 32.90 2.10
N ILE A 241 -12.91 33.12 0.84
CA ILE A 241 -12.04 33.65 -0.21
C ILE A 241 -12.55 35.02 -0.60
N GLU A 242 -11.70 36.02 -0.49
CA GLU A 242 -11.95 37.41 -0.86
C GLU A 242 -10.80 37.90 -1.76
N ASP A 243 -10.94 39.08 -2.36
CA ASP A 243 -9.88 39.62 -3.21
C ASP A 243 -8.57 39.82 -2.43
N GLY A 244 -7.55 39.05 -2.83
CA GLY A 244 -6.21 39.11 -2.23
C GLY A 244 -6.05 38.39 -0.89
N GLU A 245 -7.11 37.82 -0.31
CA GLU A 245 -7.06 37.18 1.01
C GLU A 245 -7.84 35.86 1.06
N MET A 246 -7.26 34.86 1.74
CA MET A 246 -7.94 33.62 2.11
C MET A 246 -7.95 33.50 3.62
N ARG A 247 -9.15 33.49 4.22
CA ARG A 247 -9.36 33.36 5.68
C ARG A 247 -9.83 31.95 6.01
N LEU A 248 -9.18 31.35 7.00
CA LEU A 248 -9.60 30.08 7.59
C LEU A 248 -10.22 30.38 8.95
N LYS A 249 -11.47 29.93 9.17
CA LYS A 249 -12.18 30.10 10.42
C LYS A 249 -12.61 28.76 10.96
N LEU A 250 -12.44 28.56 12.24
CA LEU A 250 -12.94 27.40 12.97
C LEU A 250 -13.51 27.84 14.31
N THR A 251 -14.66 27.29 14.66
CA THR A 251 -15.28 27.46 15.99
C THR A 251 -15.63 26.08 16.52
N SER A 252 -15.13 25.74 17.69
CA SER A 252 -15.36 24.47 18.37
C SER A 252 -15.80 24.72 19.82
N GLY A 253 -16.15 23.69 20.56
CA GLY A 253 -16.40 23.75 21.99
C GLY A 253 -15.18 24.14 22.86
N VAL A 254 -13.98 24.14 22.26
CA VAL A 254 -12.70 24.46 22.93
C VAL A 254 -12.35 25.94 22.73
N GLY A 255 -12.72 26.51 21.58
CA GLY A 255 -12.37 27.89 21.23
C GLY A 255 -12.60 28.17 19.73
N SER A 256 -12.11 29.32 19.29
CA SER A 256 -12.20 29.76 17.90
C SER A 256 -10.87 30.29 17.38
N MET A 257 -10.65 30.13 16.10
CA MET A 257 -9.56 30.70 15.33
C MET A 257 -10.11 31.46 14.14
#